data_655b5d432f30dc89b3d97e5f61eb237b
#
_entry.id   655b5d432f30dc89b3d97e5f61eb237b
#
_cell.length_a   1.000
_cell.length_b   1.000
_cell.length_c   1.000
_cell.angle_alpha   90.00
_cell.angle_beta   90.00
_cell.angle_gamma   90.00
#
_symmetry.space_group_name_H-M   'P 1'
#
loop_
_entity.id
_entity.type
_entity.pdbx_description
1 polymer ?
#
loop_
_entity_poly.entity_id
_entity_poly.type
_entity_poly.pdbx_seq_one_letter_code
_entity_poly.pdbx_strand_id
1 'polypeptide(L)'
;FADWESCASALKPPALAGMQATRMESFIRSAHPSWPETGIVGAMANFEHRADGTIAPWLTLERHMKILRALYDHRPSDRYGQIRVPVMLAPADNGQNPSWTADKRASVAAAEERLPQVRTHWFAPADHDLHAQHPDRLAAHLVAAVEDGFFTNALTP
;
A
#
# COMPACT_ATOMS: atom_id res chain seq x y z
N PHE A 1 -2.52 -17.06 -5.30
CA PHE A 1 -1.39 -18.00 -5.45
C PHE A 1 -1.77 -19.34 -4.85
N ALA A 2 -1.41 -20.43 -5.53
CA ALA A 2 -1.73 -21.79 -5.08
C ALA A 2 -0.91 -22.21 -3.84
N ASP A 3 0.31 -21.74 -3.75
CA ASP A 3 1.25 -22.04 -2.67
C ASP A 3 2.23 -20.88 -2.43
N TRP A 4 3.03 -21.01 -1.38
CA TRP A 4 4.04 -20.00 -1.04
C TRP A 4 5.13 -19.86 -2.10
N GLU A 5 5.57 -20.94 -2.71
CA GLU A 5 6.63 -20.95 -3.70
C GLU A 5 6.24 -20.14 -4.93
N SER A 6 5.02 -20.30 -5.41
CA SER A 6 4.48 -19.51 -6.52
C SER A 6 4.32 -18.03 -6.15
N CYS A 7 3.86 -17.72 -4.93
CA CYS A 7 3.76 -16.36 -4.42
C CYS A 7 5.15 -15.71 -4.31
N ALA A 8 6.10 -16.41 -3.67
CA ALA A 8 7.46 -15.91 -3.47
C ALA A 8 8.19 -15.68 -4.81
N SER A 9 8.00 -16.55 -5.78
CA SER A 9 8.61 -16.42 -7.12
C SER A 9 8.02 -15.21 -7.87
N ALA A 10 6.71 -15.02 -7.82
CA ALA A 10 6.03 -13.97 -8.56
C ALA A 10 6.27 -12.56 -7.97
N LEU A 11 6.43 -12.46 -6.63
CA LEU A 11 6.52 -11.19 -5.92
C LEU A 11 7.91 -10.89 -5.36
N LYS A 12 8.92 -11.71 -5.67
CA LYS A 12 10.30 -11.42 -5.29
C LYS A 12 10.78 -10.13 -5.97
N PRO A 13 11.23 -9.14 -5.20
CA PRO A 13 11.73 -7.91 -5.78
C PRO A 13 13.04 -8.14 -6.56
N PRO A 14 13.33 -7.33 -7.58
CA PRO A 14 14.59 -7.39 -8.30
C PRO A 14 15.76 -6.96 -7.39
N ALA A 15 16.98 -7.33 -7.78
CA ALA A 15 18.19 -6.87 -7.11
C ALA A 15 18.47 -5.41 -7.51
N LEU A 16 18.21 -4.48 -6.60
CA LEU A 16 18.37 -3.03 -6.84
C LEU A 16 19.66 -2.45 -6.27
N ALA A 17 20.32 -3.16 -5.35
CA ALA A 17 21.56 -2.69 -4.76
C ALA A 17 22.67 -2.54 -5.83
N GLY A 18 23.36 -1.39 -5.84
CA GLY A 18 24.38 -1.05 -6.83
C GLY A 18 23.85 -0.42 -8.12
N MET A 19 22.52 -0.23 -8.24
CA MET A 19 21.95 0.55 -9.35
C MET A 19 22.28 2.03 -9.18
N GLN A 20 22.50 2.75 -10.28
CA GLN A 20 22.64 4.21 -10.24
C GLN A 20 21.32 4.88 -9.82
N ALA A 21 21.38 5.85 -8.89
CA ALA A 21 20.23 6.58 -8.38
C ALA A 21 19.40 7.20 -9.51
N THR A 22 20.06 7.82 -10.49
CA THR A 22 19.41 8.45 -11.65
C THR A 22 18.64 7.46 -12.52
N ARG A 23 19.14 6.22 -12.63
CA ARG A 23 18.44 5.16 -13.36
C ARG A 23 17.17 4.71 -12.63
N MET A 24 17.25 4.57 -11.30
CA MET A 24 16.07 4.23 -10.48
C MET A 24 15.02 5.34 -10.56
N GLU A 25 15.44 6.59 -10.41
CA GLU A 25 14.52 7.74 -10.50
C GLU A 25 13.82 7.78 -11.87
N SER A 26 14.57 7.61 -12.97
CA SER A 26 14.00 7.55 -14.31
C SER A 26 13.02 6.39 -14.48
N PHE A 27 13.31 5.24 -13.89
CA PHE A 27 12.41 4.09 -13.88
C PHE A 27 11.10 4.42 -13.14
N ILE A 28 11.18 5.00 -11.94
CA ILE A 28 9.99 5.36 -11.14
C ILE A 28 9.14 6.37 -11.92
N ARG A 29 9.74 7.42 -12.49
CA ARG A 29 9.02 8.42 -13.29
C ARG A 29 8.31 7.80 -14.49
N SER A 30 8.97 6.85 -15.17
CA SER A 30 8.39 6.17 -16.33
C SER A 30 7.26 5.21 -15.95
N ALA A 31 7.40 4.54 -14.82
CA ALA A 31 6.39 3.61 -14.32
C ALA A 31 5.15 4.34 -13.75
N HIS A 32 5.35 5.55 -13.23
CA HIS A 32 4.31 6.33 -12.55
C HIS A 32 4.21 7.77 -13.10
N PRO A 33 3.81 7.95 -14.37
CA PRO A 33 3.80 9.27 -15.02
C PRO A 33 2.82 10.27 -14.41
N SER A 34 1.86 9.80 -13.61
CA SER A 34 0.88 10.64 -12.92
C SER A 34 1.28 11.03 -11.50
N TRP A 35 2.41 10.54 -10.99
CA TRP A 35 2.83 10.89 -9.64
C TRP A 35 3.37 12.31 -9.57
N PRO A 36 3.02 13.10 -8.54
CA PRO A 36 3.64 14.39 -8.29
C PRO A 36 5.11 14.23 -7.90
N GLU A 37 5.88 15.31 -8.02
CA GLU A 37 7.31 15.30 -7.68
C GLU A 37 7.58 14.83 -6.25
N THR A 38 6.72 15.21 -5.31
CA THR A 38 6.80 14.76 -3.91
C THR A 38 6.67 13.24 -3.77
N GLY A 39 5.87 12.59 -4.60
CA GLY A 39 5.75 11.13 -4.66
C GLY A 39 7.02 10.46 -5.18
N ILE A 40 7.64 11.03 -6.21
CA ILE A 40 8.94 10.54 -6.75
C ILE A 40 10.04 10.65 -5.69
N VAL A 41 10.15 11.83 -5.05
CA VAL A 41 11.13 12.07 -3.97
C VAL A 41 10.89 11.10 -2.80
N GLY A 42 9.63 10.91 -2.40
CA GLY A 42 9.26 9.95 -1.35
C GLY A 42 9.64 8.51 -1.71
N ALA A 43 9.41 8.10 -2.95
CA ALA A 43 9.82 6.77 -3.42
C ALA A 43 11.34 6.58 -3.40
N MET A 44 12.11 7.61 -3.81
CA MET A 44 13.57 7.59 -3.76
C MET A 44 14.12 7.55 -2.32
N ALA A 45 13.40 8.07 -1.33
CA ALA A 45 13.78 7.99 0.08
C ALA A 45 13.77 6.56 0.67
N ASN A 46 13.18 5.58 -0.03
CA ASN A 46 13.27 4.17 0.34
C ASN A 46 14.65 3.54 0.08
N PHE A 47 15.57 4.31 -0.46
CA PHE A 47 16.92 3.85 -0.77
C PHE A 47 17.99 4.64 0.00
N GLU A 48 19.02 3.94 0.44
CA GLU A 48 20.28 4.53 0.81
C GLU A 48 20.97 5.08 -0.45
N HIS A 49 21.37 6.34 -0.45
CA HIS A 49 22.18 6.95 -1.51
C HIS A 49 23.65 6.89 -1.10
N ARG A 50 24.47 6.25 -1.92
CA ARG A 50 25.90 6.05 -1.65
C ARG A 50 26.77 7.10 -2.34
N ALA A 51 27.98 7.30 -1.83
CA ALA A 51 28.92 8.29 -2.34
C ALA A 51 29.34 8.06 -3.81
N ASP A 52 29.25 6.81 -4.29
CA ASP A 52 29.54 6.46 -5.70
C ASP A 52 28.34 6.66 -6.66
N GLY A 53 27.25 7.27 -6.16
CA GLY A 53 26.03 7.53 -6.92
C GLY A 53 25.11 6.32 -7.05
N THR A 54 25.45 5.19 -6.43
CA THR A 54 24.58 4.01 -6.41
C THR A 54 23.59 4.06 -5.26
N ILE A 55 22.58 3.19 -5.32
CA ILE A 55 21.58 3.02 -4.27
C ILE A 55 21.60 1.61 -3.68
N ALA A 56 21.04 1.49 -2.48
CA ALA A 56 20.62 0.20 -1.90
C ALA A 56 19.28 0.36 -1.20
N PRO A 57 18.34 -0.59 -1.34
CA PRO A 57 17.10 -0.57 -0.57
C PRO A 57 17.39 -0.61 0.93
N TRP A 58 16.73 0.25 1.71
CA TRP A 58 16.72 0.14 3.19
C TRP A 58 16.11 -1.18 3.64
N LEU A 59 15.08 -1.64 2.93
CA LEU A 59 14.50 -2.95 3.18
C LEU A 59 15.29 -4.01 2.41
N THR A 60 16.14 -4.76 3.13
CA THR A 60 16.92 -5.84 2.53
C THR A 60 16.02 -6.95 1.95
N LEU A 61 16.51 -7.68 0.94
CA LEU A 61 15.75 -8.79 0.32
C LEU A 61 15.30 -9.81 1.36
N GLU A 62 16.16 -10.18 2.30
CA GLU A 62 15.81 -11.13 3.36
C GLU A 62 14.61 -10.65 4.19
N ARG A 63 14.64 -9.38 4.63
CA ARG A 63 13.54 -8.79 5.41
C ARG A 63 12.27 -8.66 4.57
N HIS A 64 12.41 -8.26 3.31
CA HIS A 64 11.30 -8.18 2.37
C HIS A 64 10.59 -9.55 2.24
N MET A 65 11.35 -10.62 2.04
CA MET A 65 10.78 -11.96 1.92
C MET A 65 10.12 -12.45 3.20
N LYS A 66 10.62 -12.06 4.39
CA LYS A 66 9.94 -12.35 5.67
C LYS A 66 8.61 -11.60 5.80
N ILE A 67 8.56 -10.34 5.38
CA ILE A 67 7.31 -9.56 5.35
C ILE A 67 6.33 -10.19 4.34
N LEU A 68 6.80 -10.51 3.15
CA LEU A 68 5.97 -11.15 2.12
C LEU A 68 5.38 -12.48 2.63
N ARG A 69 6.17 -13.29 3.34
CA ARG A 69 5.68 -14.53 3.97
C ARG A 69 4.60 -14.25 5.00
N ALA A 70 4.83 -13.27 5.86
CA ALA A 70 3.84 -12.88 6.87
C ALA A 70 2.53 -12.40 6.22
N LEU A 71 2.61 -11.63 5.14
CA LEU A 71 1.43 -11.19 4.37
C LEU A 71 0.71 -12.37 3.70
N TYR A 72 1.45 -13.32 3.15
CA TYR A 72 0.88 -14.54 2.55
C TYR A 72 0.11 -15.39 3.56
N ASP A 73 0.64 -15.53 4.78
CA ASP A 73 0.01 -16.31 5.84
C ASP A 73 -1.12 -15.54 6.56
N HIS A 74 -1.12 -14.20 6.46
CA HIS A 74 -2.07 -13.36 7.18
C HIS A 74 -3.49 -13.52 6.65
N ARG A 75 -4.46 -13.61 7.57
CA ARG A 75 -5.90 -13.67 7.29
C ARG A 75 -6.61 -12.56 8.05
N PRO A 76 -6.61 -11.32 7.51
CA PRO A 76 -7.19 -10.16 8.21
C PRO A 76 -8.67 -10.36 8.55
N SER A 77 -9.43 -11.05 7.70
CA SER A 77 -10.84 -11.35 7.93
C SER A 77 -11.10 -12.11 9.24
N ASP A 78 -10.15 -12.92 9.72
CA ASP A 78 -10.27 -13.66 10.98
C ASP A 78 -10.14 -12.74 12.20
N ARG A 79 -9.69 -11.50 11.99
CA ARG A 79 -9.43 -10.51 13.04
C ARG A 79 -10.46 -9.38 13.09
N TYR A 80 -11.29 -9.20 12.07
CA TYR A 80 -12.26 -8.10 12.03
C TYR A 80 -13.14 -8.04 13.28
N GLY A 81 -13.62 -9.16 13.78
CA GLY A 81 -14.42 -9.22 15.00
C GLY A 81 -13.68 -8.88 16.31
N GLN A 82 -12.34 -8.74 16.27
CA GLN A 82 -11.52 -8.35 17.42
C GLN A 82 -11.16 -6.85 17.41
N ILE A 83 -11.41 -6.16 16.30
CA ILE A 83 -11.13 -4.74 16.16
C ILE A 83 -12.17 -3.94 16.93
N ARG A 84 -11.72 -2.99 17.75
CA ARG A 84 -12.56 -2.14 18.61
C ARG A 84 -12.30 -0.65 18.38
N VAL A 85 -11.66 -0.33 17.28
CA VAL A 85 -11.35 1.06 16.86
C VAL A 85 -11.99 1.34 15.51
N PRO A 86 -12.31 2.59 15.20
CA PRO A 86 -12.74 2.98 13.87
C PRO A 86 -11.66 2.65 12.82
N VAL A 87 -12.09 2.18 11.67
CA VAL A 87 -11.20 1.81 10.55
C VAL A 87 -11.58 2.59 9.32
N MET A 88 -10.63 3.32 8.74
CA MET A 88 -10.79 3.91 7.43
C MET A 88 -10.10 3.05 6.38
N LEU A 89 -10.84 2.64 5.36
CA LEU A 89 -10.34 1.90 4.22
C LEU A 89 -10.14 2.85 3.04
N ALA A 90 -8.97 2.80 2.42
CA ALA A 90 -8.62 3.56 1.22
C ALA A 90 -8.21 2.61 0.08
N PRO A 91 -9.13 1.84 -0.50
CA PRO A 91 -8.79 0.90 -1.56
C PRO A 91 -8.45 1.65 -2.85
N ALA A 92 -7.33 1.26 -3.48
CA ALA A 92 -6.90 1.72 -4.77
C ALA A 92 -7.28 0.71 -5.87
N ASP A 93 -7.73 1.21 -7.02
CA ASP A 93 -8.07 0.39 -8.18
C ASP A 93 -7.62 1.10 -9.46
N ASN A 94 -6.65 0.52 -10.17
CA ASN A 94 -6.16 1.08 -11.43
C ASN A 94 -6.97 0.63 -12.65
N GLY A 95 -7.95 -0.27 -12.47
CA GLY A 95 -8.83 -0.77 -13.52
C GLY A 95 -8.16 -1.73 -14.52
N GLN A 96 -6.88 -2.06 -14.35
CA GLN A 96 -6.14 -2.86 -15.33
C GLN A 96 -6.42 -4.36 -15.23
N ASN A 97 -6.89 -4.84 -14.08
CA ASN A 97 -7.17 -6.26 -13.84
C ASN A 97 -8.55 -6.46 -13.22
N PRO A 98 -9.58 -6.78 -14.05
CA PRO A 98 -10.95 -6.93 -13.57
C PRO A 98 -11.14 -7.99 -12.48
N SER A 99 -10.38 -9.11 -12.51
CA SER A 99 -10.50 -10.13 -11.46
C SER A 99 -9.97 -9.63 -10.13
N TRP A 100 -8.85 -8.93 -10.12
CA TRP A 100 -8.32 -8.30 -8.91
C TRP A 100 -9.23 -7.21 -8.36
N THR A 101 -9.86 -6.44 -9.26
CA THR A 101 -10.86 -5.44 -8.87
C THR A 101 -12.05 -6.11 -8.18
N ALA A 102 -12.56 -7.22 -8.74
CA ALA A 102 -13.68 -7.96 -8.16
C ALA A 102 -13.31 -8.55 -6.78
N ASP A 103 -12.16 -9.20 -6.66
CA ASP A 103 -11.65 -9.76 -5.39
C ASP A 103 -11.46 -8.66 -4.33
N LYS A 104 -10.92 -7.52 -4.72
CA LYS A 104 -10.75 -6.36 -3.83
C LYS A 104 -12.09 -5.83 -3.36
N ARG A 105 -13.08 -5.69 -4.25
CA ARG A 105 -14.43 -5.26 -3.88
C ARG A 105 -15.08 -6.23 -2.92
N ALA A 106 -14.98 -7.53 -3.16
CA ALA A 106 -15.49 -8.56 -2.26
C ALA A 106 -14.81 -8.49 -0.86
N SER A 107 -13.49 -8.29 -0.85
CA SER A 107 -12.73 -8.16 0.40
C SER A 107 -13.11 -6.91 1.20
N VAL A 108 -13.32 -5.78 0.52
CA VAL A 108 -13.76 -4.53 1.14
C VAL A 108 -15.18 -4.69 1.70
N ALA A 109 -16.10 -5.27 0.93
CA ALA A 109 -17.47 -5.52 1.39
C ALA A 109 -17.49 -6.42 2.63
N ALA A 110 -16.69 -7.48 2.66
CA ALA A 110 -16.56 -8.35 3.83
C ALA A 110 -15.98 -7.62 5.05
N ALA A 111 -15.10 -6.65 4.84
CA ALA A 111 -14.59 -5.80 5.93
C ALA A 111 -15.67 -4.83 6.43
N GLU A 112 -16.42 -4.19 5.52
CA GLU A 112 -17.53 -3.30 5.85
C GLU A 112 -18.63 -4.00 6.66
N GLU A 113 -18.93 -5.26 6.32
CA GLU A 113 -19.93 -6.07 7.05
C GLU A 113 -19.49 -6.45 8.48
N ARG A 114 -18.18 -6.66 8.69
CA ARG A 114 -17.66 -7.28 9.92
C ARG A 114 -16.92 -6.33 10.85
N LEU A 115 -16.51 -5.17 10.38
CA LEU A 115 -15.90 -4.12 11.20
C LEU A 115 -16.99 -3.31 11.88
N PRO A 116 -16.86 -3.03 13.20
CA PRO A 116 -17.92 -2.36 13.97
C PRO A 116 -18.11 -0.89 13.57
N GLN A 117 -17.05 -0.24 13.10
CA GLN A 117 -17.09 1.14 12.60
C GLN A 117 -16.10 1.28 11.45
N VAL A 118 -16.60 1.45 10.23
CA VAL A 118 -15.79 1.53 9.03
C VAL A 118 -16.23 2.69 8.14
N ARG A 119 -15.25 3.31 7.49
CA ARG A 119 -15.46 4.33 6.45
C ARG A 119 -14.57 3.98 5.26
N THR A 120 -15.16 3.90 4.07
CA THR A 120 -14.42 3.51 2.85
C THR A 120 -14.39 4.65 1.85
N HIS A 121 -13.19 4.96 1.34
CA HIS A 121 -12.97 5.92 0.26
C HIS A 121 -12.20 5.24 -0.87
N TRP A 122 -12.88 4.94 -1.96
CA TRP A 122 -12.27 4.36 -3.15
C TRP A 122 -11.46 5.37 -3.94
N PHE A 123 -10.26 4.98 -4.34
CA PHE A 123 -9.41 5.72 -5.27
C PHE A 123 -9.35 4.96 -6.59
N ALA A 124 -10.01 5.49 -7.63
CA ALA A 124 -10.05 4.90 -8.96
C ALA A 124 -10.16 6.02 -10.03
N PRO A 125 -9.32 6.01 -11.08
CA PRO A 125 -8.18 5.11 -11.23
C PRO A 125 -7.03 5.51 -10.28
N ALA A 126 -6.40 4.52 -9.65
CA ALA A 126 -5.25 4.78 -8.78
C ALA A 126 -4.34 3.56 -8.62
N ASP A 127 -3.05 3.81 -8.48
CA ASP A 127 -2.05 2.81 -8.13
C ASP A 127 -2.13 2.46 -6.63
N HIS A 128 -1.40 1.41 -6.23
CA HIS A 128 -1.37 0.96 -4.83
C HIS A 128 -0.84 2.03 -3.87
N ASP A 129 0.14 2.83 -4.30
CA ASP A 129 0.83 3.79 -3.46
C ASP A 129 0.12 5.15 -3.43
N LEU A 130 -1.07 5.18 -2.82
CA LEU A 130 -1.93 6.37 -2.74
C LEU A 130 -1.24 7.57 -2.11
N HIS A 131 -0.38 7.34 -1.11
CA HIS A 131 0.38 8.38 -0.43
C HIS A 131 1.40 9.07 -1.35
N ALA A 132 1.86 8.37 -2.39
CA ALA A 132 2.73 8.93 -3.41
C ALA A 132 1.95 9.57 -4.57
N GLN A 133 0.88 8.92 -5.03
CA GLN A 133 0.09 9.38 -6.19
C GLN A 133 -0.91 10.48 -5.86
N HIS A 134 -1.60 10.37 -4.72
CA HIS A 134 -2.70 11.25 -4.32
C HIS A 134 -2.56 11.75 -2.88
N PRO A 135 -1.40 12.34 -2.49
CA PRO A 135 -1.13 12.72 -1.10
C PRO A 135 -2.19 13.68 -0.55
N ASP A 136 -2.54 14.72 -1.28
CA ASP A 136 -3.49 15.74 -0.83
C ASP A 136 -4.91 15.17 -0.67
N ARG A 137 -5.34 14.32 -1.59
CA ARG A 137 -6.66 13.69 -1.51
C ARG A 137 -6.74 12.71 -0.33
N LEU A 138 -5.68 11.91 -0.11
CA LEU A 138 -5.62 11.00 1.03
C LEU A 138 -5.61 11.79 2.35
N ALA A 139 -4.79 12.84 2.43
CA ALA A 139 -4.73 13.73 3.58
C ALA A 139 -6.09 14.39 3.87
N ALA A 140 -6.79 14.88 2.84
CA ALA A 140 -8.12 15.50 3.00
C ALA A 140 -9.13 14.51 3.62
N HIS A 141 -9.15 13.24 3.21
CA HIS A 141 -10.02 12.23 3.82
C HIS A 141 -9.66 11.96 5.29
N LEU A 142 -8.36 11.93 5.62
CA LEU A 142 -7.90 11.75 7.00
C LEU A 142 -8.28 12.93 7.88
N VAL A 143 -8.03 14.16 7.41
CA VAL A 143 -8.36 15.39 8.13
C VAL A 143 -9.87 15.47 8.37
N ALA A 144 -10.69 15.26 7.34
CA ALA A 144 -12.15 15.25 7.48
C ALA A 144 -12.64 14.22 8.50
N ALA A 145 -12.03 13.02 8.53
CA ALA A 145 -12.37 11.99 9.50
C ALA A 145 -11.98 12.35 10.94
N VAL A 146 -10.91 13.14 11.12
CA VAL A 146 -10.53 13.69 12.43
C VAL A 146 -11.51 14.80 12.86
N GLU A 147 -11.80 15.73 11.95
CA GLU A 147 -12.66 16.90 12.22
C GLU A 147 -14.11 16.52 12.54
N ASP A 148 -14.65 15.49 11.88
CA ASP A 148 -16.01 15.00 12.15
C ASP A 148 -16.09 13.99 13.31
N GLY A 149 -14.97 13.72 13.99
CA GLY A 149 -14.92 12.87 15.16
C GLY A 149 -15.00 11.37 14.87
N PHE A 150 -14.80 10.94 13.61
CA PHE A 150 -14.85 9.52 13.24
C PHE A 150 -13.89 8.66 14.06
N PHE A 151 -12.67 9.15 14.30
CA PHE A 151 -11.65 8.40 15.05
C PHE A 151 -11.75 8.57 16.58
N THR A 152 -12.55 9.51 17.07
CA THR A 152 -12.68 9.78 18.51
C THR A 152 -13.87 9.05 19.14
N ASN A 153 -14.80 8.56 18.34
CA ASN A 153 -15.92 7.75 18.81
C ASN A 153 -15.42 6.36 19.20
N ALA A 154 -14.85 6.25 20.41
CA ALA A 154 -14.52 4.95 20.97
C ALA A 154 -15.77 4.07 20.96
N LEU A 155 -15.67 2.90 20.34
CA LEU A 155 -16.73 1.91 20.42
C LEU A 155 -16.92 1.56 21.90
N THR A 156 -18.08 1.87 22.43
CA THR A 156 -18.44 1.46 23.80
C THR A 156 -18.38 -0.08 23.86
N PRO A 157 -17.76 -0.66 24.88
CA PRO A 157 -17.62 -2.11 25.01
C PRO A 157 -18.97 -2.84 25.10
#